data_d0af8f0b92e96a8b2e976085ac42346a
#
_entry.id   d0af8f0b92e96a8b2e976085ac42346a
#
_cell.length_a   1.000
_cell.length_b   1.000
_cell.length_c   1.000
_cell.angle_alpha   90.00
_cell.angle_beta   90.00
_cell.angle_gamma   90.00
#
_symmetry.space_group_name_H-M   'P 1'
#
loop_
_entity.id
_entity.type
_entity.pdbx_description
1 polymer ?
#
loop_
_entity_poly.entity_id
_entity_poly.type
_entity_poly.pdbx_seq_one_letter_code
_entity_poly.pdbx_strand_id
1 'polypeptide(L)'
;MSETHTTVLTQLFEAFNRHDIDAVLACMTEDCVFYPAAGPEPFGNKLQGREALHAAFTAVWNNIPDVQWADCRHFAHGDLGLSQWTFTGTAKDGNEINVYGCDIFSFRDGKVASKSAFRKDRTA
;
A
#
# COMPACT_ATOMS: atom_id res chain seq x y z
N MET A 1 -19.23 2.44 -6.42
CA MET A 1 -19.00 2.89 -7.80
C MET A 1 -17.52 2.85 -8.11
N SER A 2 -17.16 2.31 -9.26
CA SER A 2 -15.76 2.11 -9.62
C SER A 2 -14.96 3.41 -9.70
N GLU A 3 -15.56 4.49 -10.24
CA GLU A 3 -14.87 5.78 -10.30
C GLU A 3 -14.58 6.35 -8.92
N THR A 4 -15.50 6.17 -7.98
CA THR A 4 -15.28 6.60 -6.59
C THR A 4 -14.13 5.82 -5.96
N HIS A 5 -14.06 4.52 -6.22
CA HIS A 5 -12.99 3.67 -5.69
C HIS A 5 -11.63 4.02 -6.28
N THR A 6 -11.54 4.30 -7.59
CA THR A 6 -10.26 4.72 -8.19
C THR A 6 -9.83 6.09 -7.66
N THR A 7 -10.77 6.99 -7.36
CA THR A 7 -10.45 8.27 -6.72
C THR A 7 -9.86 8.05 -5.33
N VAL A 8 -10.44 7.14 -4.55
CA VAL A 8 -9.90 6.79 -3.23
C VAL A 8 -8.48 6.24 -3.35
N LEU A 9 -8.22 5.34 -4.33
CA LEU A 9 -6.89 4.80 -4.55
C LEU A 9 -5.89 5.89 -4.94
N THR A 10 -6.29 6.83 -5.79
CA THR A 10 -5.44 7.97 -6.15
C THR A 10 -5.06 8.78 -4.91
N GLN A 11 -6.05 9.11 -4.08
CA GLN A 11 -5.81 9.85 -2.84
C GLN A 11 -4.91 9.08 -1.88
N LEU A 12 -5.13 7.77 -1.78
CA LEU A 12 -4.34 6.90 -0.91
C LEU A 12 -2.86 6.94 -1.30
N PHE A 13 -2.54 6.77 -2.60
CA PHE A 13 -1.14 6.76 -3.03
C PHE A 13 -0.50 8.14 -3.01
N GLU A 14 -1.27 9.20 -3.23
CA GLU A 14 -0.77 10.55 -2.98
C GLU A 14 -0.36 10.74 -1.52
N ALA A 15 -1.18 10.23 -0.59
CA ALA A 15 -0.87 10.28 0.83
C ALA A 15 0.35 9.42 1.20
N PHE A 16 0.44 8.20 0.64
CA PHE A 16 1.63 7.36 0.83
C PHE A 16 2.89 8.05 0.36
N ASN A 17 2.83 8.68 -0.82
CA ASN A 17 4.01 9.31 -1.43
C ASN A 17 4.45 10.58 -0.70
N ARG A 18 3.55 11.28 -0.02
CA ARG A 18 3.96 12.42 0.81
C ARG A 18 4.16 12.03 2.29
N HIS A 19 4.08 10.74 2.60
CA HIS A 19 4.31 10.19 3.95
C HIS A 19 3.36 10.79 5.00
N ASP A 20 2.08 10.93 4.63
CA ASP A 20 1.04 11.50 5.48
C ASP A 20 0.16 10.37 6.04
N ILE A 21 0.50 9.91 7.25
CA ILE A 21 -0.18 8.75 7.84
C ILE A 21 -1.66 9.03 8.12
N ASP A 22 -1.99 10.23 8.54
CA ASP A 22 -3.38 10.56 8.84
C ASP A 22 -4.24 10.52 7.58
N ALA A 23 -3.72 11.04 6.46
CA ALA A 23 -4.41 11.00 5.18
C ALA A 23 -4.53 9.56 4.64
N VAL A 24 -3.50 8.73 4.84
CA VAL A 24 -3.55 7.31 4.49
C VAL A 24 -4.68 6.62 5.25
N LEU A 25 -4.70 6.76 6.56
CA LEU A 25 -5.70 6.09 7.40
C LEU A 25 -7.10 6.63 7.17
N ALA A 26 -7.24 7.89 6.75
CA ALA A 26 -8.55 8.45 6.39
C ALA A 26 -9.19 7.76 5.19
N CYS A 27 -8.39 7.13 4.33
CA CYS A 27 -8.88 6.36 3.18
C CYS A 27 -9.30 4.93 3.56
N MET A 28 -9.09 4.52 4.80
CA MET A 28 -9.26 3.14 5.24
C MET A 28 -10.35 3.00 6.29
N THR A 29 -10.98 1.81 6.33
CA THR A 29 -11.92 1.48 7.42
C THR A 29 -11.16 1.31 8.72
N GLU A 30 -11.86 1.43 9.86
CA GLU A 30 -11.22 1.28 11.17
C GLU A 30 -10.62 -0.10 11.40
N ASP A 31 -11.24 -1.11 10.81
CA ASP A 31 -10.80 -2.51 10.92
C ASP A 31 -10.01 -2.98 9.71
N CYS A 32 -9.50 -2.06 8.90
CA CYS A 32 -8.77 -2.38 7.67
C CYS A 32 -7.66 -3.40 7.94
N VAL A 33 -7.50 -4.33 7.00
CA VAL A 33 -6.48 -5.38 7.07
C VAL A 33 -5.40 -5.12 6.03
N PHE A 34 -4.15 -5.23 6.44
CA PHE A 34 -3.01 -5.13 5.55
C PHE A 34 -2.27 -6.46 5.51
N TYR A 35 -2.07 -6.98 4.30
CA TYR A 35 -1.24 -8.15 4.04
C TYR A 35 0.05 -7.69 3.35
N PRO A 36 1.17 -7.56 4.09
CA PRO A 36 2.44 -7.16 3.49
C PRO A 36 2.95 -8.15 2.46
N ALA A 37 3.85 -7.69 1.59
CA ALA A 37 4.44 -8.52 0.53
C ALA A 37 5.31 -9.64 1.08
N ALA A 38 5.83 -9.50 2.29
CA ALA A 38 6.71 -10.49 2.91
C ALA A 38 6.17 -10.89 4.27
N GLY A 39 6.51 -12.10 4.71
CA GLY A 39 6.12 -12.63 6.00
C GLY A 39 6.17 -14.14 6.00
N PRO A 40 5.90 -14.77 7.16
CA PRO A 40 6.05 -16.22 7.31
C PRO A 40 4.90 -17.04 6.72
N GLU A 41 3.79 -16.39 6.36
CA GLU A 41 2.60 -17.08 5.89
C GLU A 41 2.47 -17.01 4.37
N PRO A 42 1.65 -17.90 3.74
CA PRO A 42 1.41 -17.80 2.29
C PRO A 42 0.88 -16.43 1.83
N PHE A 43 0.14 -15.75 2.69
CA PHE A 43 -0.40 -14.41 2.44
C PHE A 43 0.53 -13.31 2.99
N GLY A 44 1.77 -13.64 3.33
CA GLY A 44 2.74 -12.74 3.95
C GLY A 44 2.56 -12.66 5.45
N ASN A 45 1.74 -11.75 5.91
CA ASN A 45 1.38 -11.56 7.31
C ASN A 45 -0.02 -10.93 7.33
N LYS A 46 -0.62 -10.83 8.50
CA LYS A 46 -1.91 -10.17 8.64
C LYS A 46 -1.83 -9.13 9.74
N LEU A 47 -2.02 -7.87 9.37
CA LEU A 47 -2.05 -6.74 10.30
C LEU A 47 -3.43 -6.11 10.22
N GLN A 48 -4.08 -5.87 11.35
CA GLN A 48 -5.45 -5.40 11.35
C GLN A 48 -5.65 -4.25 12.33
N GLY A 49 -6.40 -3.26 11.89
CA GLY A 49 -6.79 -2.10 12.69
C GLY A 49 -5.82 -0.93 12.55
N ARG A 50 -6.31 0.25 12.91
CA ARG A 50 -5.58 1.50 12.68
C ARG A 50 -4.24 1.56 13.40
N GLU A 51 -4.16 1.06 14.62
CA GLU A 51 -2.92 1.07 15.39
C GLU A 51 -1.84 0.22 14.70
N ALA A 52 -2.20 -1.00 14.28
CA ALA A 52 -1.27 -1.89 13.59
C ALA A 52 -0.83 -1.31 12.24
N LEU A 53 -1.77 -0.74 11.49
CA LEU A 53 -1.46 -0.15 10.18
C LEU A 53 -0.64 1.13 10.31
N HIS A 54 -0.91 1.96 11.31
CA HIS A 54 -0.10 3.13 11.61
C HIS A 54 1.36 2.72 11.82
N ALA A 55 1.59 1.74 12.66
CA ALA A 55 2.94 1.25 12.96
C ALA A 55 3.60 0.67 11.69
N ALA A 56 2.87 -0.13 10.91
CA ALA A 56 3.43 -0.77 9.72
C ALA A 56 3.83 0.24 8.65
N PHE A 57 2.95 1.19 8.34
CA PHE A 57 3.22 2.17 7.29
C PHE A 57 4.30 3.17 7.69
N THR A 58 4.29 3.64 8.92
CA THR A 58 5.34 4.55 9.39
C THR A 58 6.70 3.85 9.43
N ALA A 59 6.74 2.56 9.71
CA ALA A 59 7.99 1.79 9.66
C ALA A 59 8.58 1.75 8.26
N VAL A 60 7.76 1.63 7.21
CA VAL A 60 8.26 1.67 5.83
C VAL A 60 8.94 3.00 5.54
N TRP A 61 8.30 4.11 5.89
CA TRP A 61 8.86 5.45 5.67
C TRP A 61 10.13 5.68 6.50
N ASN A 62 10.19 5.14 7.71
CA ASN A 62 11.38 5.27 8.56
C ASN A 62 12.55 4.44 8.03
N ASN A 63 12.25 3.26 7.49
CA ASN A 63 13.29 2.36 6.95
C ASN A 63 13.77 2.79 5.57
N ILE A 64 12.91 3.41 4.77
CA ILE A 64 13.21 3.86 3.41
C ILE A 64 12.70 5.30 3.29
N PRO A 65 13.44 6.30 3.84
CA PRO A 65 12.94 7.68 3.90
C PRO A 65 12.60 8.32 2.54
N ASP A 66 13.19 7.84 1.46
CA ASP A 66 12.94 8.32 0.10
C ASP A 66 11.97 7.42 -0.67
N VAL A 67 11.23 6.55 0.02
CA VAL A 67 10.32 5.62 -0.65
C VAL A 67 9.23 6.34 -1.44
N GLN A 68 8.99 5.84 -2.65
CA GLN A 68 7.91 6.31 -3.52
C GLN A 68 7.26 5.11 -4.21
N TRP A 69 5.97 5.20 -4.42
CA TRP A 69 5.21 4.32 -5.29
C TRP A 69 4.95 5.11 -6.57
N ALA A 70 5.83 4.91 -7.56
CA ALA A 70 5.85 5.70 -8.78
C ALA A 70 4.97 5.08 -9.87
N ASP A 71 4.57 5.91 -10.84
CA ASP A 71 3.85 5.47 -12.03
C ASP A 71 2.59 4.67 -11.71
N CYS A 72 1.83 5.14 -10.73
CA CYS A 72 0.63 4.43 -10.27
C CYS A 72 -0.44 4.35 -11.34
N ARG A 73 -1.05 3.17 -11.46
CA ARG A 73 -2.24 2.93 -12.28
C ARG A 73 -3.28 2.23 -11.42
N HIS A 74 -4.49 2.78 -11.41
CA HIS A 74 -5.55 2.30 -10.54
C HIS A 74 -6.72 1.76 -11.34
N PHE A 75 -7.24 0.62 -10.89
CA PHE A 75 -8.38 -0.05 -11.51
C PHE A 75 -9.35 -0.46 -10.41
N ALA A 76 -10.63 -0.46 -10.71
CA ALA A 76 -11.64 -0.94 -9.77
C ALA A 76 -12.80 -1.58 -10.52
N HIS A 77 -13.35 -2.62 -9.91
CA HIS A 77 -14.55 -3.28 -10.39
C HIS A 77 -15.35 -3.74 -9.16
N GLY A 78 -16.54 -3.16 -8.98
CA GLY A 78 -17.31 -3.39 -7.77
C GLY A 78 -16.52 -3.01 -6.52
N ASP A 79 -16.44 -3.93 -5.58
CA ASP A 79 -15.70 -3.72 -4.33
C ASP A 79 -14.24 -4.20 -4.39
N LEU A 80 -13.75 -4.49 -5.59
CA LEU A 80 -12.37 -4.93 -5.80
C LEU A 80 -11.57 -3.83 -6.47
N GLY A 81 -10.35 -3.60 -5.99
CA GLY A 81 -9.44 -2.61 -6.58
C GLY A 81 -8.06 -3.18 -6.81
N LEU A 82 -7.35 -2.56 -7.74
CA LEU A 82 -5.97 -2.90 -8.07
C LEU A 82 -5.20 -1.61 -8.30
N SER A 83 -4.04 -1.50 -7.69
CA SER A 83 -3.11 -0.42 -7.99
C SER A 83 -1.77 -1.03 -8.39
N GLN A 84 -1.29 -0.67 -9.56
CA GLN A 84 0.01 -1.11 -10.08
C GLN A 84 0.99 0.05 -9.98
N TRP A 85 2.21 -0.22 -9.55
CA TRP A 85 3.20 0.83 -9.29
C TRP A 85 4.62 0.30 -9.42
N THR A 86 5.58 1.22 -9.43
CA THR A 86 7.01 0.92 -9.28
C THR A 86 7.43 1.40 -7.89
N PHE A 87 7.91 0.50 -7.08
CA PHE A 87 8.37 0.77 -5.71
C PHE A 87 9.83 1.17 -5.76
N THR A 88 10.13 2.39 -5.33
CA THR A 88 11.50 2.94 -5.40
C THR A 88 11.94 3.47 -4.05
N GLY A 89 13.22 3.46 -3.82
CA GLY A 89 13.82 4.02 -2.61
C GLY A 89 15.24 3.54 -2.43
N THR A 90 15.82 3.93 -1.29
CA THR A 90 17.17 3.51 -0.92
C THR A 90 17.10 2.78 0.41
N ALA A 91 17.53 1.53 0.42
CA ALA A 91 17.56 0.72 1.64
C ALA A 91 18.64 1.23 2.60
N LYS A 92 18.56 0.82 3.87
CA LYS A 92 19.53 1.24 4.91
C LYS A 92 20.97 0.89 4.58
N ASP A 93 21.18 -0.19 3.81
CA ASP A 93 22.51 -0.61 3.37
C ASP A 93 23.03 0.18 2.17
N GLY A 94 22.25 1.15 1.68
CA GLY A 94 22.58 1.99 0.53
C GLY A 94 22.18 1.39 -0.81
N ASN A 95 21.62 0.18 -0.85
CA ASN A 95 21.17 -0.42 -2.09
C ASN A 95 19.92 0.27 -2.62
N GLU A 96 19.90 0.52 -3.92
CA GLU A 96 18.77 1.12 -4.60
C GLU A 96 17.67 0.10 -4.82
N ILE A 97 16.44 0.46 -4.48
CA ILE A 97 15.25 -0.36 -4.68
C ILE A 97 14.50 0.19 -5.89
N ASN A 98 14.17 -0.70 -6.84
CA ASN A 98 13.40 -0.33 -8.03
C ASN A 98 12.75 -1.61 -8.54
N VAL A 99 11.51 -1.88 -8.11
CA VAL A 99 10.81 -3.11 -8.45
C VAL A 99 9.36 -2.80 -8.79
N TYR A 100 8.78 -3.59 -9.69
CA TYR A 100 7.36 -3.52 -10.02
C TYR A 100 6.55 -4.26 -8.96
N GLY A 101 5.37 -3.76 -8.72
CA GLY A 101 4.44 -4.43 -7.84
C GLY A 101 3.02 -3.94 -8.01
N CYS A 102 2.15 -4.48 -7.18
CA CYS A 102 0.75 -4.07 -7.16
C CYS A 102 0.16 -4.36 -5.78
N ASP A 103 -0.95 -3.69 -5.52
CA ASP A 103 -1.82 -3.99 -4.39
C ASP A 103 -3.18 -4.43 -4.89
N ILE A 104 -3.75 -5.41 -4.22
CA ILE A 104 -5.15 -5.78 -4.41
C ILE A 104 -5.93 -5.28 -3.20
N PHE A 105 -7.02 -4.58 -3.47
CA PHE A 105 -7.83 -3.93 -2.43
C PHE A 105 -9.24 -4.47 -2.41
N SER A 106 -9.85 -4.48 -1.22
CA SER A 106 -11.31 -4.54 -1.10
C SER A 106 -11.81 -3.24 -0.49
N PHE A 107 -13.04 -2.88 -0.83
CA PHE A 107 -13.68 -1.65 -0.38
C PHE A 107 -14.93 -1.95 0.43
N ARG A 108 -15.21 -1.10 1.40
CA ARG A 108 -16.46 -1.12 2.16
C ARG A 108 -16.80 0.32 2.54
N ASP A 109 -18.04 0.72 2.25
CA ASP A 109 -18.53 2.07 2.56
C ASP A 109 -17.64 3.19 1.98
N GLY A 110 -17.13 2.97 0.76
CA GLY A 110 -16.30 3.95 0.06
C GLY A 110 -14.88 4.06 0.56
N LYS A 111 -14.44 3.15 1.42
CA LYS A 111 -13.08 3.14 1.98
C LYS A 111 -12.40 1.80 1.75
N VAL A 112 -11.08 1.79 1.82
CA VAL A 112 -10.29 0.57 1.70
C VAL A 112 -10.49 -0.26 2.96
N ALA A 113 -10.98 -1.49 2.78
CA ALA A 113 -11.19 -2.45 3.87
C ALA A 113 -10.06 -3.46 3.98
N SER A 114 -9.35 -3.73 2.87
CA SER A 114 -8.14 -4.56 2.89
C SER A 114 -7.18 -4.13 1.80
N LYS A 115 -5.90 -4.33 2.07
CA LYS A 115 -4.81 -4.03 1.15
C LYS A 115 -3.84 -5.21 1.16
N SER A 116 -3.61 -5.83 0.02
CA SER A 116 -2.70 -6.95 -0.11
C SER A 116 -1.60 -6.60 -1.12
N ALA A 117 -0.35 -6.56 -0.68
CA ALA A 117 0.77 -6.10 -1.47
C ALA A 117 1.52 -7.26 -2.12
N PHE A 118 1.92 -7.05 -3.35
CA PHE A 118 2.73 -8.00 -4.14
C PHE A 118 3.86 -7.22 -4.80
N ARG A 119 5.07 -7.73 -4.72
CA ARG A 119 6.22 -7.08 -5.37
C ARG A 119 7.08 -8.11 -6.06
N LYS A 120 7.68 -7.70 -7.19
CA LYS A 120 8.74 -8.48 -7.80
C LYS A 120 9.95 -8.48 -6.87
N ASP A 121 10.65 -9.60 -6.84
CA ASP A 121 11.86 -9.75 -6.06
C ASP A 121 13.04 -9.86 -7.03
N ARG A 122 13.90 -8.86 -7.05
CA ARG A 122 15.04 -8.84 -7.96
C ARG A 122 16.23 -9.55 -7.34
N THR A 123 16.78 -10.48 -8.10
CA THR A 123 18.00 -11.18 -7.69
C THR A 123 19.23 -10.48 -8.26
N ALA A 124 20.36 -10.68 -7.61
CA ALA A 124 21.64 -10.10 -8.04
C ALA A 124 22.11 -10.72 -9.36
#